data_206d363ec783bef846ac41f3296afeb9
#
_entry.id   206d363ec783bef846ac41f3296afeb9
#
_cell.length_a   1.000
_cell.length_b   1.000
_cell.length_c   1.000
_cell.angle_alpha   90.00
_cell.angle_beta   90.00
_cell.angle_gamma   90.00
#
_symmetry.space_group_name_H-M   'P 1'
#
loop_
_entity.id
_entity.type
_entity.pdbx_description
1 polymer ?
#
loop_
_entity_poly.entity_id
_entity_poly.type
_entity_poly.pdbx_seq_one_letter_code
_entity_poly.pdbx_strand_id
1 'polypeptide(L)'
;MINNIIFDFDGVIVDSEVLASKAFVKYFNNLGYSLKEDQFYKYAGYKTVDVINLLSKKYQIENKEKFTEDIFSIIAEIYTKDLKLVEGANDYINKSTRKHFIGSNSNKDRILQGLGFVGLEKIFLKEQIYSFDMVKKPKPHPDVYLKVLNDNSL
;
A
#
# COMPACT_ATOMS: atom_id res chain seq x y z
N MET A 1 1.63 29.53 7.49
CA MET A 1 0.62 28.53 7.93
C MET A 1 0.65 27.38 6.92
N ILE A 2 0.63 26.12 7.36
CA ILE A 2 0.62 24.97 6.43
C ILE A 2 -0.78 24.79 5.88
N ASN A 3 -0.96 24.94 4.57
CA ASN A 3 -2.27 24.90 3.90
C ASN A 3 -2.50 23.60 3.10
N ASN A 4 -1.43 22.82 2.83
CA ASN A 4 -1.48 21.62 2.01
C ASN A 4 -0.79 20.46 2.73
N ILE A 5 -1.31 19.25 2.56
CA ILE A 5 -0.74 18.02 3.11
C ILE A 5 -0.67 16.97 2.01
N ILE A 6 0.46 16.31 1.90
CA ILE A 6 0.63 15.16 1.02
C ILE A 6 0.77 13.94 1.93
N PHE A 7 -0.22 13.06 1.89
CA PHE A 7 -0.20 11.79 2.62
C PHE A 7 0.52 10.70 1.82
N ASP A 8 1.22 9.82 2.50
CA ASP A 8 1.43 8.49 1.95
C ASP A 8 0.11 7.71 2.04
N PHE A 9 0.00 6.62 1.29
CA PHE A 9 -1.22 5.81 1.27
C PHE A 9 -1.09 4.59 2.18
N ASP A 10 -0.17 3.68 1.85
CA ASP A 10 0.03 2.43 2.58
C ASP A 10 0.70 2.70 3.94
N GLY A 11 0.13 2.19 5.02
CA GLY A 11 0.60 2.39 6.40
C GLY A 11 0.34 3.78 6.98
N VAL A 12 -0.28 4.71 6.22
CA VAL A 12 -0.60 6.09 6.68
C VAL A 12 -2.10 6.37 6.59
N ILE A 13 -2.72 6.21 5.44
CA ILE A 13 -4.18 6.31 5.30
C ILE A 13 -4.81 4.96 5.57
N VAL A 14 -4.28 3.89 4.98
CA VAL A 14 -4.78 2.53 5.11
C VAL A 14 -3.75 1.62 5.78
N ASP A 15 -4.21 0.74 6.67
CA ASP A 15 -3.40 -0.28 7.33
C ASP A 15 -3.25 -1.50 6.42
N SER A 16 -2.39 -1.37 5.43
CA SER A 16 -2.14 -2.41 4.42
C SER A 16 -0.94 -3.31 4.75
N GLU A 17 -0.06 -2.93 5.68
CA GLU A 17 1.16 -3.69 6.00
C GLU A 17 0.85 -5.06 6.62
N VAL A 18 -0.16 -5.12 7.49
CA VAL A 18 -0.62 -6.36 8.11
C VAL A 18 -1.20 -7.34 7.08
N LEU A 19 -1.80 -6.83 6.00
CA LEU A 19 -2.47 -7.66 5.01
C LEU A 19 -1.48 -8.50 4.18
N ALA A 20 -0.30 -7.97 3.88
CA ALA A 20 0.74 -8.74 3.20
C ALA A 20 1.23 -9.92 4.07
N SER A 21 1.39 -9.70 5.38
CA SER A 21 1.75 -10.76 6.32
C SER A 21 0.70 -11.88 6.35
N LYS A 22 -0.58 -11.53 6.41
CA LYS A 22 -1.70 -12.49 6.33
C LYS A 22 -1.67 -13.31 5.04
N ALA A 23 -1.36 -12.68 3.92
CA ALA A 23 -1.30 -13.37 2.63
C ALA A 23 -0.19 -14.42 2.60
N PHE A 24 1.00 -14.10 3.09
CA PHE A 24 2.09 -15.07 3.20
C PHE A 24 1.73 -16.23 4.14
N VAL A 25 1.15 -15.95 5.30
CA VAL A 25 0.66 -16.99 6.23
C VAL A 25 -0.34 -17.90 5.55
N LYS A 26 -1.36 -17.33 4.89
CA LYS A 26 -2.38 -18.10 4.16
C LYS A 26 -1.76 -19.01 3.09
N TYR A 27 -0.85 -18.46 2.28
CA TYR A 27 -0.17 -19.23 1.22
C TYR A 27 0.61 -20.41 1.78
N PHE A 28 1.50 -20.18 2.73
CA PHE A 28 2.35 -21.22 3.28
C PHE A 28 1.58 -22.26 4.10
N ASN A 29 0.54 -21.86 4.82
CA ASN A 29 -0.30 -22.79 5.56
C ASN A 29 -1.10 -23.71 4.62
N ASN A 30 -1.50 -23.21 3.43
CA ASN A 30 -2.10 -24.06 2.39
C ASN A 30 -1.12 -25.09 1.83
N LEU A 31 0.19 -24.86 1.92
CA LEU A 31 1.24 -25.82 1.58
C LEU A 31 1.62 -26.76 2.74
N GLY A 32 0.90 -26.71 3.88
CA GLY A 32 1.14 -27.57 5.04
C GLY A 32 2.13 -27.02 6.07
N TYR A 33 2.60 -25.79 5.91
CA TYR A 33 3.40 -25.12 6.95
C TYR A 33 2.47 -24.61 8.06
N SER A 34 2.99 -24.50 9.29
CA SER A 34 2.28 -23.92 10.43
C SER A 34 2.93 -22.58 10.79
N LEU A 35 2.73 -21.57 9.96
CA LEU A 35 3.31 -20.24 10.14
C LEU A 35 2.30 -19.28 10.78
N LYS A 36 2.81 -18.29 11.54
CA LYS A 36 2.04 -17.23 12.19
C LYS A 36 2.41 -15.87 11.63
N GLU A 37 1.51 -14.89 11.76
CA GLU A 37 1.69 -13.54 11.22
C GLU A 37 2.91 -12.83 11.78
N ASP A 38 3.21 -13.01 13.07
CA ASP A 38 4.34 -12.39 13.77
C ASP A 38 5.70 -12.75 13.13
N GLN A 39 5.80 -13.91 12.50
CA GLN A 39 7.01 -14.35 11.79
C GLN A 39 7.29 -13.50 10.53
N PHE A 40 6.29 -12.77 10.05
CA PHE A 40 6.37 -11.91 8.87
C PHE A 40 6.49 -10.41 9.22
N TYR A 41 6.25 -9.99 10.45
CA TYR A 41 6.34 -8.57 10.87
C TYR A 41 7.71 -7.94 10.63
N LYS A 42 8.77 -8.74 10.64
CA LYS A 42 10.11 -8.28 10.28
C LYS A 42 10.26 -7.81 8.83
N TYR A 43 9.29 -8.09 7.98
CA TYR A 43 9.25 -7.63 6.59
C TYR A 43 8.34 -6.40 6.41
N ALA A 44 7.77 -5.85 7.48
CA ALA A 44 7.00 -4.62 7.42
C ALA A 44 7.84 -3.50 6.77
N GLY A 45 7.23 -2.73 5.87
CA GLY A 45 7.93 -1.69 5.10
C GLY A 45 8.76 -2.18 3.90
N TYR A 46 8.95 -3.49 3.73
CA TYR A 46 9.60 -4.03 2.53
C TYR A 46 8.61 -4.05 1.36
N LYS A 47 9.14 -3.88 0.14
CA LYS A 47 8.32 -4.12 -1.05
C LYS A 47 7.92 -5.60 -1.11
N THR A 48 6.65 -5.88 -1.40
CA THR A 48 6.12 -7.25 -1.48
C THR A 48 6.96 -8.15 -2.39
N VAL A 49 7.42 -7.61 -3.54
CA VAL A 49 8.29 -8.36 -4.48
C VAL A 49 9.62 -8.75 -3.84
N ASP A 50 10.21 -7.90 -3.01
CA ASP A 50 11.46 -8.21 -2.31
C ASP A 50 11.26 -9.30 -1.26
N VAL A 51 10.12 -9.27 -0.55
CA VAL A 51 9.74 -10.34 0.39
C VAL A 51 9.51 -11.65 -0.34
N ILE A 52 8.81 -11.64 -1.49
CA ILE A 52 8.63 -12.81 -2.35
C ILE A 52 9.99 -13.40 -2.76
N ASN A 53 10.96 -12.54 -3.16
CA ASN A 53 12.30 -12.99 -3.53
C ASN A 53 13.04 -13.66 -2.35
N LEU A 54 12.92 -13.10 -1.16
CA LEU A 54 13.54 -13.67 0.06
C LEU A 54 12.89 -15.00 0.44
N LEU A 55 11.56 -15.05 0.43
CA LEU A 55 10.81 -16.25 0.83
C LEU A 55 10.93 -17.37 -0.19
N SER A 56 10.96 -17.09 -1.50
CA SER A 56 11.17 -18.10 -2.52
C SER A 56 12.52 -18.82 -2.37
N LYS A 57 13.57 -18.07 -2.02
CA LYS A 57 14.88 -18.65 -1.69
C LYS A 57 14.84 -19.46 -0.40
N LYS A 58 14.27 -18.89 0.67
CA LYS A 58 14.22 -19.54 1.99
C LYS A 58 13.46 -20.86 1.98
N TYR A 59 12.35 -20.92 1.26
CA TYR A 59 11.47 -22.10 1.19
C TYR A 59 11.68 -22.93 -0.09
N GLN A 60 12.71 -22.62 -0.89
CA GLN A 60 13.09 -23.35 -2.11
C GLN A 60 11.90 -23.50 -3.08
N ILE A 61 11.16 -22.41 -3.31
CA ILE A 61 10.00 -22.41 -4.20
C ILE A 61 10.47 -22.57 -5.65
N GLU A 62 10.15 -23.70 -6.29
CA GLU A 62 10.57 -24.02 -7.66
C GLU A 62 9.96 -23.08 -8.69
N ASN A 63 8.65 -22.82 -8.60
CA ASN A 63 7.95 -21.91 -9.53
C ASN A 63 7.69 -20.57 -8.85
N LYS A 64 8.68 -19.67 -8.95
CA LYS A 64 8.61 -18.33 -8.38
C LYS A 64 7.55 -17.44 -9.05
N GLU A 65 7.29 -17.62 -10.34
CA GLU A 65 6.30 -16.84 -11.08
C GLU A 65 4.90 -17.16 -10.54
N LYS A 66 4.56 -18.43 -10.46
CA LYS A 66 3.30 -18.86 -9.84
C LYS A 66 3.17 -18.42 -8.38
N PHE A 67 4.24 -18.54 -7.59
CA PHE A 67 4.26 -18.05 -6.20
C PHE A 67 3.92 -16.56 -6.14
N THR A 68 4.50 -15.76 -7.04
CA THR A 68 4.24 -14.32 -7.12
C THR A 68 2.77 -14.04 -7.44
N GLU A 69 2.22 -14.70 -8.45
CA GLU A 69 0.81 -14.56 -8.85
C GLU A 69 -0.14 -14.95 -7.72
N ASP A 70 0.11 -16.09 -7.07
CA ASP A 70 -0.71 -16.59 -5.96
C ASP A 70 -0.69 -15.61 -4.77
N ILE A 71 0.48 -15.09 -4.39
CA ILE A 71 0.59 -14.10 -3.31
C ILE A 71 -0.18 -12.82 -3.65
N PHE A 72 -0.01 -12.27 -4.85
CA PHE A 72 -0.74 -11.06 -5.23
C PHE A 72 -2.25 -11.29 -5.31
N SER A 73 -2.70 -12.47 -5.76
CA SER A 73 -4.11 -12.84 -5.75
C SER A 73 -4.67 -12.90 -4.32
N ILE A 74 -3.94 -13.51 -3.39
CA ILE A 74 -4.34 -13.59 -1.98
C ILE A 74 -4.35 -12.20 -1.34
N ILE A 75 -3.34 -11.36 -1.63
CA ILE A 75 -3.31 -9.96 -1.16
C ILE A 75 -4.54 -9.20 -1.66
N ALA A 76 -4.90 -9.33 -2.94
CA ALA A 76 -6.07 -8.66 -3.51
C ALA A 76 -7.38 -9.10 -2.84
N GLU A 77 -7.53 -10.41 -2.57
CA GLU A 77 -8.69 -10.95 -1.84
C GLU A 77 -8.78 -10.36 -0.42
N ILE A 78 -7.67 -10.39 0.33
CA ILE A 78 -7.61 -9.88 1.70
C ILE A 78 -7.82 -8.36 1.71
N TYR A 79 -7.20 -7.65 0.76
CA TYR A 79 -7.32 -6.21 0.61
C TYR A 79 -8.78 -5.77 0.45
N THR A 80 -9.54 -6.51 -0.38
CA THR A 80 -10.97 -6.23 -0.60
C THR A 80 -11.82 -6.43 0.67
N LYS A 81 -11.46 -7.41 1.51
CA LYS A 81 -12.26 -7.80 2.68
C LYS A 81 -11.84 -7.10 3.97
N ASP A 82 -10.55 -6.92 4.16
CA ASP A 82 -9.97 -6.60 5.47
C ASP A 82 -9.28 -5.24 5.52
N LEU A 83 -9.20 -4.50 4.40
CA LEU A 83 -8.56 -3.19 4.40
C LEU A 83 -9.27 -2.24 5.36
N LYS A 84 -8.51 -1.61 6.23
CA LYS A 84 -9.01 -0.65 7.22
C LYS A 84 -8.21 0.64 7.14
N LEU A 85 -8.80 1.69 7.66
CA LEU A 85 -8.09 2.95 7.90
C LEU A 85 -7.11 2.78 9.07
N VAL A 86 -5.98 3.47 8.96
CA VAL A 86 -5.11 3.69 10.11
C VAL A 86 -5.89 4.48 11.17
N GLU A 87 -5.71 4.13 12.44
CA GLU A 87 -6.39 4.79 13.55
C GLU A 87 -6.14 6.31 13.52
N GLY A 88 -7.21 7.08 13.63
CA GLY A 88 -7.16 8.54 13.57
C GLY A 88 -7.11 9.14 12.16
N ALA A 89 -6.80 8.37 11.11
CA ALA A 89 -6.70 8.91 9.75
C ALA A 89 -8.02 9.51 9.27
N ASN A 90 -9.14 8.80 9.46
CA ASN A 90 -10.47 9.30 9.08
C ASN A 90 -10.83 10.61 9.78
N ASP A 91 -10.61 10.65 11.07
CA ASP A 91 -10.91 11.84 11.89
C ASP A 91 -10.11 13.03 11.45
N TYR A 92 -8.81 12.85 11.22
CA TYR A 92 -7.94 13.93 10.76
C TYR A 92 -8.34 14.43 9.38
N ILE A 93 -8.55 13.52 8.43
CA ILE A 93 -8.89 13.87 7.04
C ILE A 93 -10.22 14.63 6.98
N ASN A 94 -11.24 14.16 7.71
CA ASN A 94 -12.57 14.81 7.69
C ASN A 94 -12.63 16.13 8.45
N LYS A 95 -11.83 16.33 9.49
CA LYS A 95 -11.82 17.56 10.30
C LYS A 95 -10.86 18.63 9.78
N SER A 96 -9.94 18.24 8.91
CA SER A 96 -8.91 19.15 8.37
C SER A 96 -9.50 20.08 7.31
N THR A 97 -9.19 21.37 7.43
CA THR A 97 -9.54 22.40 6.42
C THR A 97 -8.45 22.57 5.35
N ARG A 98 -7.39 21.77 5.42
CA ARG A 98 -6.26 21.81 4.50
C ARG A 98 -6.57 21.08 3.20
N LYS A 99 -5.92 21.49 2.12
CA LYS A 99 -5.98 20.73 0.87
C LYS A 99 -5.15 19.44 1.00
N HIS A 100 -5.72 18.32 0.64
CA HIS A 100 -5.11 17.01 0.79
C HIS A 100 -4.69 16.44 -0.56
N PHE A 101 -3.55 15.77 -0.58
CA PHE A 101 -3.03 15.02 -1.71
C PHE A 101 -2.55 13.65 -1.24
N ILE A 102 -2.45 12.71 -2.15
CA ILE A 102 -1.79 11.41 -1.91
C ILE A 102 -0.55 11.34 -2.79
N GLY A 103 0.59 10.97 -2.19
CA GLY A 103 1.86 10.70 -2.88
C GLY A 103 2.39 9.33 -2.48
N SER A 104 2.23 8.29 -3.33
CA SER A 104 2.47 6.90 -2.97
C SER A 104 3.36 6.15 -3.96
N ASN A 105 4.04 5.09 -3.47
CA ASN A 105 4.69 4.08 -4.30
C ASN A 105 3.75 2.95 -4.77
N SER A 106 2.46 3.03 -4.44
CA SER A 106 1.43 2.19 -5.03
C SER A 106 0.96 2.75 -6.38
N ASN A 107 0.46 1.91 -7.28
CA ASN A 107 -0.15 2.38 -8.53
C ASN A 107 -1.49 3.07 -8.26
N LYS A 108 -1.90 3.91 -9.20
CA LYS A 108 -3.09 4.76 -9.05
C LYS A 108 -4.37 3.95 -8.87
N ASP A 109 -4.51 2.85 -9.59
CA ASP A 109 -5.72 2.01 -9.52
C ASP A 109 -5.87 1.35 -8.16
N ARG A 110 -4.76 0.86 -7.57
CA ARG A 110 -4.78 0.32 -6.21
C ARG A 110 -5.16 1.37 -5.17
N ILE A 111 -4.66 2.60 -5.31
CA ILE A 111 -5.04 3.70 -4.40
C ILE A 111 -6.52 4.00 -4.51
N LEU A 112 -7.04 4.14 -5.74
CA LEU A 112 -8.47 4.41 -5.97
C LEU A 112 -9.38 3.31 -5.42
N GLN A 113 -9.02 2.03 -5.66
CA GLN A 113 -9.74 0.89 -5.10
C GLN A 113 -9.72 0.91 -3.57
N GLY A 114 -8.55 1.12 -2.97
CA GLY A 114 -8.40 1.18 -1.52
C GLY A 114 -9.21 2.32 -0.89
N LEU A 115 -9.22 3.50 -1.51
CA LEU A 115 -10.08 4.61 -1.06
C LEU A 115 -11.56 4.22 -1.10
N GLY A 116 -12.00 3.50 -2.14
CA GLY A 116 -13.36 2.98 -2.25
C GLY A 116 -13.70 1.98 -1.14
N PHE A 117 -12.79 1.06 -0.81
CA PHE A 117 -13.01 0.08 0.27
C PHE A 117 -13.12 0.72 1.67
N VAL A 118 -12.44 1.84 1.89
CA VAL A 118 -12.45 2.54 3.18
C VAL A 118 -13.37 3.77 3.22
N GLY A 119 -14.13 4.04 2.15
CA GLY A 119 -15.13 5.12 2.10
C GLY A 119 -14.56 6.53 1.95
N LEU A 120 -13.34 6.67 1.43
CA LEU A 120 -12.68 7.97 1.20
C LEU A 120 -12.65 8.40 -0.27
N GLU A 121 -13.30 7.68 -1.18
CA GLU A 121 -13.28 7.94 -2.62
C GLU A 121 -13.89 9.29 -3.03
N LYS A 122 -14.74 9.88 -2.17
CA LYS A 122 -15.35 11.20 -2.40
C LYS A 122 -14.51 12.36 -1.84
N ILE A 123 -13.53 12.05 -1.00
CA ILE A 123 -12.68 13.06 -0.34
C ILE A 123 -11.44 13.34 -1.18
N PHE A 124 -10.86 12.31 -1.79
CA PHE A 124 -9.70 12.44 -2.66
C PHE A 124 -10.13 12.34 -4.12
N LEU A 125 -10.10 13.47 -4.82
CA LEU A 125 -10.33 13.50 -6.26
C LEU A 125 -9.16 12.86 -7.01
N LYS A 126 -9.41 12.33 -8.21
CA LYS A 126 -8.39 11.63 -9.01
C LYS A 126 -7.15 12.47 -9.31
N GLU A 127 -7.30 13.78 -9.47
CA GLU A 127 -6.22 14.76 -9.69
C GLU A 127 -5.39 15.07 -8.44
N GLN A 128 -5.86 14.66 -7.26
CA GLN A 128 -5.12 14.78 -6.01
C GLN A 128 -4.28 13.55 -5.68
N ILE A 129 -4.33 12.51 -6.54
CA ILE A 129 -3.65 11.24 -6.33
C ILE A 129 -2.46 11.13 -7.26
N TYR A 130 -1.27 11.03 -6.66
CA TYR A 130 0.02 10.90 -7.33
C TYR A 130 0.67 9.56 -6.95
N SER A 131 1.00 8.79 -7.95
CA SER A 131 1.51 7.43 -7.85
C SER A 131 2.90 7.30 -8.47
N PHE A 132 3.60 6.20 -8.17
CA PHE A 132 4.98 5.99 -8.63
C PHE A 132 5.13 5.97 -10.15
N ASP A 133 4.11 5.52 -10.87
CA ASP A 133 4.07 5.44 -12.34
C ASP A 133 3.91 6.81 -13.03
N MET A 134 3.64 7.86 -12.28
CA MET A 134 3.57 9.24 -12.76
C MET A 134 4.91 9.98 -12.72
N VAL A 135 5.97 9.36 -12.20
CA VAL A 135 7.29 9.96 -11.99
C VAL A 135 8.43 9.08 -12.47
N LYS A 136 9.59 9.67 -12.76
CA LYS A 136 10.76 8.91 -13.22
C LYS A 136 11.40 8.09 -12.11
N LYS A 137 11.44 8.63 -10.89
CA LYS A 137 12.08 7.99 -9.74
C LYS A 137 11.08 7.94 -8.59
N PRO A 138 10.65 6.72 -8.16
CA PRO A 138 9.74 6.56 -7.03
C PRO A 138 10.43 6.88 -5.70
N LYS A 139 9.66 6.96 -4.61
CA LYS A 139 10.23 7.11 -3.26
C LYS A 139 11.29 6.02 -3.00
N PRO A 140 12.42 6.35 -2.39
CA PRO A 140 12.69 7.52 -1.55
C PRO A 140 13.10 8.81 -2.29
N HIS A 141 13.12 8.82 -3.64
CA HIS A 141 13.33 10.06 -4.37
C HIS A 141 12.13 11.02 -4.19
N PRO A 142 12.37 12.35 -4.22
CA PRO A 142 11.33 13.35 -3.95
C PRO A 142 10.38 13.59 -5.13
N ASP A 143 10.56 12.92 -6.26
CA ASP A 143 9.90 13.21 -7.53
C ASP A 143 8.37 13.27 -7.41
N VAL A 144 7.75 12.35 -6.65
CA VAL A 144 6.29 12.33 -6.45
C VAL A 144 5.81 13.58 -5.71
N TYR A 145 6.55 14.04 -4.72
CA TYR A 145 6.21 15.25 -3.96
C TYR A 145 6.42 16.50 -4.81
N LEU A 146 7.54 16.56 -5.55
CA LEU A 146 7.82 17.67 -6.47
C LEU A 146 6.76 17.77 -7.57
N LYS A 147 6.27 16.63 -8.05
CA LYS A 147 5.17 16.62 -9.03
C LYS A 147 3.88 17.20 -8.44
N VAL A 148 3.51 16.83 -7.20
CA VAL A 148 2.37 17.45 -6.51
C VAL A 148 2.53 18.98 -6.43
N LEU A 149 3.70 19.46 -6.02
CA LEU A 149 3.97 20.90 -5.90
C LEU A 149 3.86 21.60 -7.26
N ASN A 150 4.49 21.05 -8.30
CA ASN A 150 4.50 21.66 -9.63
C ASN A 150 3.11 21.72 -10.26
N ASP A 151 2.37 20.60 -10.21
CA ASP A 151 1.04 20.50 -10.84
C ASP A 151 0.00 21.38 -10.14
N ASN A 152 0.24 21.76 -8.89
CA ASN A 152 -0.69 22.57 -8.08
C ASN A 152 -0.16 24.00 -7.77
N SER A 153 0.99 24.39 -8.32
CA SER A 153 1.62 25.70 -8.09
C SER A 153 1.82 26.01 -6.60
N LEU A 154 2.35 25.03 -5.86
CA LEU A 154 2.56 25.09 -4.40
C LEU A 154 4.01 25.38 -4.06
#